data_42997dc5b24331889280c1c3e63b9e33
#
_entry.id   42997dc5b24331889280c1c3e63b9e33
#
_cell.length_a   1.000
_cell.length_b   1.000
_cell.length_c   1.000
_cell.angle_alpha   90.00
_cell.angle_beta   90.00
_cell.angle_gamma   90.00
#
_symmetry.space_group_name_H-M   'P 1'
#
loop_
_entity.id
_entity.type
_entity.pdbx_description
1 polymer ?
#
loop_
_entity_poly.entity_id
_entity_poly.type
_entity_poly.pdbx_seq_one_letter_code
_entity_poly.pdbx_strand_id
1 'polypeptide(L)'
;MYKRQGTDNTDADQYRYPYEPTPYSVLERLGNSGWIRKENTLLDYGCGKGRVDFFLSYQTRCHSVGIEYNERIYAKAVENKETSVSAERVDFVVVNAEQFSLPVEVDRIYFFNPFSLEILRKVMARIRESYYEKPRQMQLYFYYPSDEYMAYLMTCL
;
A
#
# COMPACT_ATOMS: atom_id res chain seq x y z
N MET A 1 19.99 -0.54 -6.82
CA MET A 1 20.11 0.58 -5.88
C MET A 1 18.81 1.39 -5.85
N TYR A 2 18.44 1.85 -4.71
CA TYR A 2 17.27 2.69 -4.58
C TYR A 2 17.58 4.14 -4.83
N LYS A 3 16.72 4.77 -5.57
CA LYS A 3 16.78 6.21 -5.66
C LYS A 3 16.31 6.82 -4.34
N ARG A 4 16.83 7.97 -4.02
CA ARG A 4 16.36 8.70 -2.86
C ARG A 4 14.88 9.05 -3.03
N GLN A 5 14.09 8.76 -2.01
CA GLN A 5 12.64 8.95 -2.06
C GLN A 5 12.16 9.95 -1.01
N GLY A 6 12.68 11.09 -0.92
CA GLY A 6 12.25 12.08 0.07
C GLY A 6 10.75 12.41 -0.02
N THR A 7 10.34 13.39 0.75
CA THR A 7 8.97 13.88 0.77
C THR A 7 8.67 14.67 -0.51
N ASP A 8 7.49 14.45 -1.08
CA ASP A 8 7.00 15.19 -2.22
C ASP A 8 5.63 15.78 -1.89
N ASN A 9 5.55 17.10 -1.74
CA ASN A 9 4.33 17.81 -1.33
C ASN A 9 3.61 18.49 -2.47
N THR A 10 4.07 18.33 -3.70
CA THR A 10 3.58 19.15 -4.82
C THR A 10 2.07 19.09 -5.00
N ASP A 11 1.49 17.90 -4.84
CA ASP A 11 0.06 17.68 -5.04
C ASP A 11 -0.66 17.26 -3.77
N ALA A 12 -0.08 17.51 -2.59
CA ALA A 12 -0.75 17.23 -1.32
C ALA A 12 -1.97 18.16 -1.17
N ASP A 13 -3.06 17.62 -0.65
CA ASP A 13 -4.27 18.38 -0.35
C ASP A 13 -4.76 18.07 1.07
N GLN A 14 -5.95 18.58 1.42
CA GLN A 14 -6.47 18.43 2.78
C GLN A 14 -6.80 16.99 3.16
N TYR A 15 -6.92 16.09 2.20
CA TYR A 15 -7.30 14.67 2.43
C TYR A 15 -6.14 13.71 2.20
N ARG A 16 -5.08 14.16 1.54
CA ARG A 16 -3.95 13.31 1.16
C ARG A 16 -2.66 13.93 1.65
N TYR A 17 -1.88 13.11 2.34
CA TYR A 17 -0.66 13.57 2.96
C TYR A 17 0.52 13.50 1.98
N PRO A 18 1.59 14.28 2.22
CA PRO A 18 2.77 14.20 1.39
C PRO A 18 3.35 12.79 1.37
N TYR A 19 3.90 12.39 0.24
CA TYR A 19 4.56 11.10 0.12
C TYR A 19 5.76 11.02 1.05
N GLU A 20 5.85 9.91 1.78
CA GLU A 20 6.96 9.63 2.68
C GLU A 20 7.25 8.13 2.63
N PRO A 21 8.50 7.71 2.31
CA PRO A 21 8.80 6.30 2.17
C PRO A 21 8.92 5.59 3.52
N THR A 22 8.48 4.33 3.54
CA THR A 22 8.68 3.48 4.71
C THR A 22 10.16 3.12 4.85
N PRO A 23 10.74 3.21 6.07
CA PRO A 23 12.12 2.80 6.28
C PRO A 23 12.36 1.33 5.93
N TYR A 24 13.52 1.02 5.35
CA TYR A 24 13.85 -0.35 4.99
C TYR A 24 13.89 -1.31 6.17
N SER A 25 14.31 -0.82 7.35
CA SER A 25 14.33 -1.66 8.55
C SER A 25 12.94 -2.18 8.91
N VAL A 26 11.91 -1.37 8.69
CA VAL A 26 10.51 -1.76 8.92
C VAL A 26 10.10 -2.84 7.90
N LEU A 27 10.45 -2.63 6.64
CA LEU A 27 10.12 -3.58 5.57
C LEU A 27 10.84 -4.91 5.75
N GLU A 28 12.09 -4.89 6.21
CA GLU A 28 12.82 -6.12 6.53
C GLU A 28 12.10 -6.93 7.62
N ARG A 29 11.65 -6.25 8.66
CA ARG A 29 10.94 -6.92 9.76
C ARG A 29 9.63 -7.53 9.27
N LEU A 30 8.87 -6.80 8.47
CA LEU A 30 7.64 -7.31 7.89
C LEU A 30 7.90 -8.49 6.95
N GLY A 31 8.90 -8.36 6.08
CA GLY A 31 9.28 -9.40 5.15
C GLY A 31 9.77 -10.68 5.81
N ASN A 32 10.40 -10.54 6.99
CA ASN A 32 10.92 -11.69 7.74
C ASN A 32 9.90 -12.28 8.73
N SER A 33 8.72 -11.67 8.85
CA SER A 33 7.72 -12.09 9.85
C SER A 33 7.05 -13.43 9.54
N GLY A 34 7.05 -13.83 8.28
CA GLY A 34 6.29 -14.99 7.83
C GLY A 34 4.81 -14.70 7.56
N TRP A 35 4.38 -13.47 7.76
CA TRP A 35 2.97 -13.08 7.56
C TRP A 35 2.61 -12.93 6.08
N ILE A 36 3.59 -12.60 5.24
CA ILE A 36 3.39 -12.44 3.79
C ILE A 36 4.20 -13.52 3.09
N ARG A 37 3.55 -14.30 2.22
CA ARG A 37 4.15 -15.40 1.50
C ARG A 37 3.92 -15.26 0.00
N LYS A 38 4.55 -16.11 -0.79
CA LYS A 38 4.46 -16.00 -2.25
C LYS A 38 3.02 -16.18 -2.79
N GLU A 39 2.17 -16.89 -2.05
CA GLU A 39 0.77 -17.10 -2.43
C GLU A 39 -0.09 -15.85 -2.19
N ASN A 40 0.40 -14.90 -1.42
CA ASN A 40 -0.36 -13.71 -1.07
C ASN A 40 -0.27 -12.64 -2.15
N THR A 41 -1.30 -11.81 -2.20
CA THR A 41 -1.32 -10.61 -3.02
C THR A 41 -1.44 -9.41 -2.09
N LEU A 42 -0.45 -8.54 -2.15
CA LEU A 42 -0.36 -7.34 -1.32
C LEU A 42 -0.92 -6.15 -2.07
N LEU A 43 -1.72 -5.35 -1.40
CA LEU A 43 -2.12 -4.04 -1.89
C LEU A 43 -1.48 -2.96 -1.02
N ASP A 44 -0.82 -2.01 -1.66
CA ASP A 44 -0.15 -0.91 -0.99
C ASP A 44 -0.89 0.39 -1.29
N TYR A 45 -1.61 0.91 -0.31
CA TYR A 45 -2.35 2.16 -0.45
C TYR A 45 -1.40 3.35 -0.33
N GLY A 46 -1.37 4.19 -1.36
CA GLY A 46 -0.45 5.31 -1.40
C GLY A 46 0.98 4.84 -1.63
N CYS A 47 1.19 4.06 -2.68
CA CYS A 47 2.46 3.38 -2.91
C CYS A 47 3.64 4.29 -3.18
N GLY A 48 3.40 5.56 -3.51
CA GLY A 48 4.48 6.47 -3.86
C GLY A 48 5.29 5.94 -5.04
N LYS A 49 6.60 5.90 -4.86
CA LYS A 49 7.52 5.45 -5.91
C LYS A 49 7.77 3.94 -5.90
N GLY A 50 7.05 3.21 -5.05
CA GLY A 50 7.02 1.75 -5.09
C GLY A 50 7.93 1.00 -4.13
N ARG A 51 8.56 1.67 -3.18
CA ARG A 51 9.52 1.00 -2.27
C ARG A 51 8.96 -0.25 -1.61
N VAL A 52 7.77 -0.12 -1.01
CA VAL A 52 7.13 -1.23 -0.28
C VAL A 52 6.87 -2.40 -1.22
N ASP A 53 6.31 -2.10 -2.39
CA ASP A 53 5.95 -3.10 -3.39
C ASP A 53 7.16 -3.86 -3.89
N PHE A 54 8.19 -3.14 -4.31
CA PHE A 54 9.40 -3.78 -4.84
C PHE A 54 10.12 -4.60 -3.78
N PHE A 55 10.27 -4.04 -2.58
CA PHE A 55 11.01 -4.72 -1.52
C PHE A 55 10.29 -5.99 -1.06
N LEU A 56 9.01 -5.90 -0.75
CA LEU A 56 8.26 -7.04 -0.23
C LEU A 56 8.08 -8.13 -1.28
N SER A 57 7.85 -7.76 -2.54
CA SER A 57 7.77 -8.75 -3.61
C SER A 57 9.12 -9.43 -3.86
N TYR A 58 10.22 -8.70 -3.72
CA TYR A 58 11.55 -9.31 -3.82
C TYR A 58 11.79 -10.27 -2.65
N GLN A 59 11.52 -9.83 -1.43
CA GLN A 59 11.82 -10.61 -0.22
C GLN A 59 10.92 -11.83 -0.07
N THR A 60 9.62 -11.68 -0.32
CA THR A 60 8.62 -12.71 -0.01
C THR A 60 8.12 -13.47 -1.24
N ARG A 61 8.41 -12.97 -2.42
CA ARG A 61 7.90 -13.49 -3.69
C ARG A 61 6.40 -13.29 -3.88
N CYS A 62 5.75 -12.46 -3.05
CA CYS A 62 4.33 -12.17 -3.21
C CYS A 62 4.08 -11.31 -4.45
N HIS A 63 2.85 -11.32 -4.93
CA HIS A 63 2.40 -10.33 -5.90
C HIS A 63 2.03 -9.04 -5.15
N SER A 64 2.29 -7.89 -5.77
CA SER A 64 2.05 -6.61 -5.16
C SER A 64 1.38 -5.66 -6.14
N VAL A 65 0.38 -4.92 -5.68
CA VAL A 65 -0.27 -3.86 -6.43
C VAL A 65 -0.17 -2.60 -5.60
N GLY A 66 0.47 -1.58 -6.14
CA GLY A 66 0.53 -0.27 -5.50
C GLY A 66 -0.46 0.67 -6.15
N ILE A 67 -1.23 1.39 -5.36
CA ILE A 67 -2.11 2.42 -5.88
C ILE A 67 -1.65 3.80 -5.43
N GLU A 68 -1.75 4.75 -6.34
CA GLU A 68 -1.29 6.12 -6.15
C GLU A 68 -2.25 7.06 -6.89
N TYR A 69 -2.67 8.16 -6.26
CA TYR A 69 -3.56 9.10 -6.91
C TYR A 69 -2.81 10.15 -7.75
N ASN A 70 -1.56 10.40 -7.41
CA ASN A 70 -0.74 11.42 -8.06
C ASN A 70 -0.06 10.83 -9.30
N GLU A 71 -0.46 11.31 -10.47
CA GLU A 71 0.04 10.80 -11.75
C GLU A 71 1.55 10.93 -11.90
N ARG A 72 2.14 12.02 -11.39
CA ARG A 72 3.58 12.24 -11.49
C ARG A 72 4.37 11.27 -10.63
N ILE A 73 3.89 10.98 -9.42
CA ILE A 73 4.53 10.02 -8.54
C ILE A 73 4.32 8.60 -9.08
N TYR A 74 3.13 8.30 -9.57
CA TYR A 74 2.84 7.03 -10.23
C TYR A 74 3.80 6.77 -11.40
N ALA A 75 4.06 7.79 -12.22
CA ALA A 75 4.98 7.65 -13.35
C ALA A 75 6.39 7.26 -12.88
N LYS A 76 6.83 7.78 -11.73
CA LYS A 76 8.13 7.41 -11.17
C LYS A 76 8.15 5.96 -10.68
N ALA A 77 7.04 5.47 -10.14
CA ALA A 77 6.94 4.07 -9.74
C ALA A 77 7.05 3.15 -10.96
N VAL A 78 6.35 3.48 -12.03
CA VAL A 78 6.41 2.74 -13.29
C VAL A 78 7.82 2.76 -13.87
N GLU A 79 8.50 3.90 -13.84
CA GLU A 79 9.88 4.02 -14.28
C GLU A 79 10.81 3.12 -13.46
N ASN A 80 10.64 3.12 -12.13
CA ASN A 80 11.44 2.28 -11.25
C ASN A 80 11.22 0.78 -11.51
N LYS A 81 10.04 0.40 -11.97
CA LYS A 81 9.74 -0.98 -12.29
C LYS A 81 10.65 -1.53 -13.39
N GLU A 82 11.04 -0.71 -14.35
CA GLU A 82 11.88 -1.14 -15.47
C GLU A 82 13.22 -1.73 -15.03
N THR A 83 13.75 -1.28 -13.89
CA THR A 83 15.04 -1.74 -13.37
C THR A 83 14.93 -2.62 -12.14
N SER A 84 13.73 -2.96 -11.72
CA SER A 84 13.52 -3.76 -10.52
C SER A 84 13.64 -5.26 -10.82
N VAL A 85 14.29 -5.99 -9.91
CA VAL A 85 14.38 -7.44 -10.02
C VAL A 85 13.06 -8.14 -9.72
N SER A 86 12.11 -7.45 -9.09
CA SER A 86 10.78 -8.00 -8.79
C SER A 86 9.70 -7.52 -9.76
N ALA A 87 10.08 -6.91 -10.88
CA ALA A 87 9.16 -6.27 -11.80
C ALA A 87 7.97 -7.14 -12.22
N GLU A 88 8.18 -8.42 -12.44
CA GLU A 88 7.13 -9.33 -12.90
C GLU A 88 6.01 -9.53 -11.88
N ARG A 89 6.29 -9.27 -10.60
CA ARG A 89 5.33 -9.47 -9.52
C ARG A 89 4.72 -8.20 -8.99
N VAL A 90 5.05 -7.06 -9.60
CA VAL A 90 4.62 -5.75 -9.11
C VAL A 90 3.88 -5.00 -10.18
N ASP A 91 2.71 -4.47 -9.85
CA ASP A 91 1.93 -3.61 -10.71
C ASP A 91 1.54 -2.33 -9.99
N PHE A 92 1.32 -1.26 -10.74
CA PHE A 92 0.89 0.02 -10.19
C PHE A 92 -0.36 0.51 -10.91
N VAL A 93 -1.25 1.17 -10.17
CA VAL A 93 -2.48 1.74 -10.70
C VAL A 93 -2.61 3.17 -10.21
N VAL A 94 -2.93 4.09 -11.11
CA VAL A 94 -3.23 5.48 -10.75
C VAL A 94 -4.73 5.61 -10.55
N VAL A 95 -5.14 5.84 -9.31
CA VAL A 95 -6.56 5.90 -8.93
C VAL A 95 -6.68 6.49 -7.53
N ASN A 96 -7.82 7.10 -7.24
CA ASN A 96 -8.15 7.51 -5.89
C ASN A 96 -8.51 6.26 -5.07
N ALA A 97 -7.93 6.14 -3.88
CA ALA A 97 -8.10 4.96 -3.03
C ALA A 97 -9.57 4.63 -2.76
N GLU A 98 -10.37 5.65 -2.47
CA GLU A 98 -11.78 5.47 -2.13
C GLU A 98 -12.63 4.99 -3.31
N GLN A 99 -12.12 5.12 -4.52
CA GLN A 99 -12.81 4.69 -5.74
C GLN A 99 -12.34 3.33 -6.24
N PHE A 100 -11.31 2.77 -5.62
CA PHE A 100 -10.72 1.53 -6.06
C PHE A 100 -11.47 0.34 -5.47
N SER A 101 -12.03 -0.51 -6.34
CA SER A 101 -12.66 -1.75 -5.90
C SER A 101 -11.56 -2.78 -5.64
N LEU A 102 -11.50 -3.31 -4.43
CA LEU A 102 -10.45 -4.24 -4.03
C LEU A 102 -10.60 -5.57 -4.76
N PRO A 103 -9.60 -5.98 -5.55
CA PRO A 103 -9.65 -7.30 -6.20
C PRO A 103 -9.77 -8.43 -5.18
N VAL A 104 -10.53 -9.46 -5.53
CA VAL A 104 -10.80 -10.57 -4.60
C VAL A 104 -9.58 -11.44 -4.29
N GLU A 105 -8.51 -11.34 -5.08
CA GLU A 105 -7.25 -12.04 -4.79
C GLU A 105 -6.38 -11.31 -3.78
N VAL A 106 -6.67 -10.05 -3.45
CA VAL A 106 -5.90 -9.29 -2.44
C VAL A 106 -6.23 -9.81 -1.05
N ASP A 107 -5.22 -10.19 -0.30
CA ASP A 107 -5.38 -10.69 1.07
C ASP A 107 -4.41 -10.07 2.07
N ARG A 108 -3.51 -9.22 1.63
CA ARG A 108 -2.59 -8.46 2.48
C ARG A 108 -2.65 -7.01 2.07
N ILE A 109 -2.76 -6.09 3.04
CA ILE A 109 -2.96 -4.67 2.75
C ILE A 109 -2.06 -3.84 3.65
N TYR A 110 -1.34 -2.89 3.05
CA TYR A 110 -0.37 -2.06 3.75
C TYR A 110 -0.78 -0.59 3.73
N PHE A 111 -0.63 0.07 4.88
CA PHE A 111 -0.94 1.50 5.06
C PHE A 111 0.18 2.19 5.82
N PHE A 112 0.60 3.34 5.34
CA PHE A 112 1.47 4.24 6.10
C PHE A 112 0.84 5.64 6.08
N ASN A 113 -0.25 5.82 6.85
CA ASN A 113 -1.01 7.08 6.93
C ASN A 113 -1.18 7.76 5.56
N PRO A 114 -1.66 7.06 4.55
CA PRO A 114 -1.64 7.59 3.17
C PRO A 114 -2.69 8.66 2.93
N PHE A 115 -3.69 8.79 3.79
CA PHE A 115 -4.81 9.71 3.58
C PHE A 115 -5.56 9.99 4.89
N SER A 116 -6.55 10.87 4.81
CA SER A 116 -7.36 11.27 5.96
C SER A 116 -8.22 10.13 6.48
N LEU A 117 -8.74 10.31 7.69
CA LEU A 117 -9.69 9.36 8.28
C LEU A 117 -10.94 9.22 7.42
N GLU A 118 -11.40 10.30 6.80
CA GLU A 118 -12.58 10.26 5.91
C GLU A 118 -12.37 9.29 4.76
N ILE A 119 -11.19 9.36 4.12
CA ILE A 119 -10.85 8.44 3.04
C ILE A 119 -10.65 7.02 3.58
N LEU A 120 -10.02 6.87 4.74
CA LEU A 120 -9.83 5.55 5.34
C LEU A 120 -11.16 4.83 5.57
N ARG A 121 -12.19 5.55 6.04
CA ARG A 121 -13.52 4.97 6.24
C ARG A 121 -14.08 4.40 4.93
N LYS A 122 -13.92 5.13 3.83
CA LYS A 122 -14.38 4.68 2.51
C LYS A 122 -13.57 3.48 2.01
N VAL A 123 -12.27 3.51 2.24
CA VAL A 123 -11.38 2.38 1.89
C VAL A 123 -11.78 1.13 2.69
N MET A 124 -12.02 1.27 3.98
CA MET A 124 -12.44 0.12 4.80
C MET A 124 -13.78 -0.46 4.31
N ALA A 125 -14.69 0.38 3.83
CA ALA A 125 -15.94 -0.09 3.24
C ALA A 125 -15.66 -0.93 1.98
N ARG A 126 -14.73 -0.50 1.13
CA ARG A 126 -14.33 -1.28 -0.06
C ARG A 126 -13.71 -2.61 0.31
N ILE A 127 -12.90 -2.64 1.37
CA ILE A 127 -12.30 -3.88 1.85
C ILE A 127 -13.38 -4.85 2.32
N ARG A 128 -14.37 -4.36 3.07
CA ARG A 128 -15.49 -5.20 3.54
C ARG A 128 -16.31 -5.74 2.37
N GLU A 129 -16.60 -4.90 1.36
CA GLU A 129 -17.30 -5.34 0.16
C GLU A 129 -16.59 -6.50 -0.53
N SER A 130 -15.27 -6.38 -0.68
CA SER A 130 -14.44 -7.42 -1.28
C SER A 130 -14.46 -8.71 -0.44
N TYR A 131 -14.39 -8.56 0.88
CA TYR A 131 -14.45 -9.71 1.79
C TYR A 131 -15.79 -10.46 1.67
N TYR A 132 -16.89 -9.72 1.60
CA TYR A 132 -18.20 -10.37 1.46
C TYR A 132 -18.38 -11.03 0.11
N GLU A 133 -17.77 -10.49 -0.93
CA GLU A 133 -17.79 -11.10 -2.25
C GLU A 133 -17.03 -12.44 -2.25
N LYS A 134 -15.86 -12.47 -1.59
CA LYS A 134 -15.07 -13.69 -1.45
C LYS A 134 -14.44 -13.71 -0.05
N PRO A 135 -15.09 -14.37 0.92
CA PRO A 135 -14.52 -14.49 2.28
C PRO A 135 -13.16 -15.17 2.25
N ARG A 136 -12.19 -14.56 2.93
CA ARG A 136 -10.81 -15.06 3.01
C ARG A 136 -10.11 -14.46 4.21
N GLN A 137 -9.01 -15.07 4.63
CA GLN A 137 -8.20 -14.51 5.69
C GLN A 137 -7.47 -13.27 5.13
N MET A 138 -7.67 -12.14 5.75
CA MET A 138 -7.03 -10.90 5.36
C MET A 138 -6.23 -10.34 6.52
N GLN A 139 -5.08 -9.75 6.21
CA GLN A 139 -4.27 -9.05 7.19
C GLN A 139 -4.00 -7.63 6.70
N LEU A 140 -4.21 -6.68 7.59
CA LEU A 140 -3.97 -5.26 7.32
C LEU A 140 -2.81 -4.81 8.21
N TYR A 141 -1.84 -4.13 7.61
CA TYR A 141 -0.66 -3.63 8.29
C TYR A 141 -0.67 -2.12 8.28
N PHE A 142 -0.70 -1.52 9.48
CA PHE A 142 -0.66 -0.08 9.62
C PHE A 142 0.68 0.29 10.26
N TYR A 143 1.55 0.87 9.46
CA TYR A 143 2.82 1.33 9.97
C TYR A 143 2.65 2.76 10.51
N TYR A 144 3.06 2.96 11.76
CA TYR A 144 3.03 4.25 12.44
C TYR A 144 1.67 4.95 12.30
N PRO A 145 0.57 4.28 12.66
CA PRO A 145 -0.76 4.87 12.47
C PRO A 145 -0.95 6.08 13.36
N SER A 146 -1.67 7.09 12.84
CA SER A 146 -2.02 8.28 13.61
C SER A 146 -2.98 7.91 14.75
N ASP A 147 -3.11 8.81 15.74
CA ASP A 147 -4.05 8.61 16.84
C ASP A 147 -5.49 8.49 16.31
N GLU A 148 -5.85 9.27 15.30
CA GLU A 148 -7.15 9.16 14.65
C GLU A 148 -7.38 7.79 14.03
N TYR A 149 -6.37 7.25 13.33
CA TYR A 149 -6.45 5.92 12.76
C TYR A 149 -6.63 4.88 13.85
N MET A 150 -5.84 4.97 14.92
CA MET A 150 -5.93 4.02 16.03
C MET A 150 -7.29 4.02 16.67
N ALA A 151 -7.84 5.20 16.95
CA ALA A 151 -9.16 5.33 17.55
C ALA A 151 -10.23 4.71 16.68
N TYR A 152 -10.18 4.97 15.37
CA TYR A 152 -11.14 4.41 14.44
C TYR A 152 -11.01 2.89 14.33
N LEU A 153 -9.77 2.38 14.21
CA LEU A 153 -9.53 0.94 14.06
C LEU A 153 -10.02 0.15 15.27
N MET A 154 -9.93 0.74 16.47
CA MET A 154 -10.46 0.09 17.67
C MET A 154 -11.97 -0.12 17.59
N THR A 155 -12.68 0.71 16.82
CA THR A 155 -14.13 0.53 16.64
C THR A 155 -14.47 -0.55 15.61
N CYS A 156 -13.48 -1.00 14.82
CA CYS A 156 -13.69 -2.00 13.78
C CYS A 156 -13.54 -3.44 14.29
N LEU A 157 -13.17 -3.62 15.55
CA LEU A 157 -12.95 -4.94 16.14
C LEU A 157 -14.25 -5.68 16.44
#